data_993f42c9bd7f7832499f19ee0d41f2b6
#
_entry.id   993f42c9bd7f7832499f19ee0d41f2b6
#
_cell.length_a   1.000
_cell.length_b   1.000
_cell.length_c   1.000
_cell.angle_alpha   90.00
_cell.angle_beta   90.00
_cell.angle_gamma   90.00
#
_symmetry.space_group_name_H-M   'P 1'
#
loop_
_entity.id
_entity.type
_entity.pdbx_description
1 polymer ?
#
loop_
_entity_poly.entity_id
_entity_poly.type
_entity_poly.pdbx_seq_one_letter_code
_entity_poly.pdbx_strand_id
1 'polypeptide(L)'
;MLVGGGIVVVIAVVLLMIGMRSESAEQQWVEGESYGDWTVRYTGYGQVTSDGQSITLEPQATDDDGTTHGGLVHTIGQCRDTEFSVTVHTEAQLRQPDPNVWEVGWVLWNFESDTQFYAVALKPNGWEISKQDPDYTGNQRFLASGDTPKFPIGKDYRVTVDHNDNEMTVEVDGLELATVTDTETPYQHGSIGLYTEDARVRFTDFDLPACAT
;
A
#
# COMPACT_ATOMS: atom_id res chain seq x y z
N MET A 1 16.64 25.88 -76.92
CA MET A 1 15.55 25.11 -76.31
C MET A 1 16.12 24.52 -75.02
N LEU A 2 15.91 25.22 -73.90
CA LEU A 2 16.43 24.85 -72.58
C LEU A 2 15.25 24.31 -71.73
N VAL A 3 15.32 23.04 -71.37
CA VAL A 3 14.35 22.40 -70.53
C VAL A 3 14.86 22.55 -69.06
N GLY A 4 14.16 23.36 -68.26
CA GLY A 4 14.46 23.50 -66.84
C GLY A 4 13.78 22.39 -66.02
N GLY A 5 14.58 21.54 -65.43
CA GLY A 5 14.09 20.57 -64.45
C GLY A 5 13.94 21.20 -63.05
N GLY A 6 12.71 21.30 -62.59
CA GLY A 6 12.42 21.72 -61.21
C GLY A 6 12.59 20.56 -60.21
N ILE A 7 13.44 20.75 -59.23
CA ILE A 7 13.59 19.84 -58.09
C ILE A 7 12.52 20.18 -57.07
N VAL A 8 11.58 19.25 -56.81
CA VAL A 8 10.63 19.34 -55.71
C VAL A 8 11.27 18.75 -54.47
N VAL A 9 11.58 19.60 -53.48
CA VAL A 9 12.06 19.17 -52.16
C VAL A 9 10.83 18.92 -51.29
N VAL A 10 10.56 17.66 -50.98
CA VAL A 10 9.53 17.27 -49.99
C VAL A 10 10.17 17.33 -48.63
N ILE A 11 9.81 18.33 -47.82
CA ILE A 11 10.19 18.42 -46.41
C ILE A 11 9.18 17.57 -45.63
N ALA A 12 9.60 16.40 -45.15
CA ALA A 12 8.83 15.60 -44.19
C ALA A 12 9.01 16.20 -42.80
N VAL A 13 7.97 16.86 -42.27
CA VAL A 13 7.90 17.30 -40.90
C VAL A 13 7.52 16.10 -40.03
N VAL A 14 8.49 15.50 -39.36
CA VAL A 14 8.24 14.50 -38.31
C VAL A 14 7.82 15.24 -37.05
N LEU A 15 6.52 15.28 -36.77
CA LEU A 15 6.00 15.71 -35.48
C LEU A 15 6.32 14.64 -34.45
N LEU A 16 7.37 14.87 -33.62
CA LEU A 16 7.61 14.13 -32.40
C LEU A 16 6.53 14.58 -31.38
N MET A 17 5.48 13.79 -31.22
CA MET A 17 4.56 13.92 -30.10
C MET A 17 5.29 13.42 -28.85
N ILE A 18 6.01 14.30 -28.16
CA ILE A 18 6.43 14.07 -26.79
C ILE A 18 5.14 14.14 -25.97
N GLY A 19 4.63 12.97 -25.58
CA GLY A 19 3.54 12.90 -24.62
C GLY A 19 4.00 13.55 -23.30
N MET A 20 3.62 14.81 -23.09
CA MET A 20 3.69 15.43 -21.78
C MET A 20 2.74 14.63 -20.90
N ARG A 21 3.29 13.70 -20.09
CA ARG A 21 2.58 13.18 -18.92
C ARG A 21 2.35 14.40 -18.03
N SER A 22 1.08 14.84 -17.95
CA SER A 22 0.67 15.81 -16.95
C SER A 22 0.89 15.11 -15.61
N GLU A 23 1.93 15.50 -14.87
CA GLU A 23 1.98 15.18 -13.45
C GLU A 23 0.73 15.81 -12.85
N SER A 24 -0.22 14.99 -12.42
CA SER A 24 -1.35 15.46 -11.65
C SER A 24 -0.80 16.07 -10.36
N ALA A 25 -1.24 17.27 -10.02
CA ALA A 25 -0.83 17.92 -8.78
C ALA A 25 -1.22 17.02 -7.61
N GLU A 26 -0.28 16.81 -6.69
CA GLU A 26 -0.52 16.04 -5.47
C GLU A 26 -1.67 16.67 -4.68
N GLN A 27 -2.70 15.88 -4.37
CA GLN A 27 -3.87 16.28 -3.62
C GLN A 27 -3.74 15.80 -2.18
N GLN A 28 -3.89 16.69 -1.21
CA GLN A 28 -4.01 16.32 0.19
C GLN A 28 -5.43 15.79 0.47
N TRP A 29 -5.49 14.64 1.14
CA TRP A 29 -6.73 14.00 1.55
C TRP A 29 -7.02 14.30 3.03
N VAL A 30 -8.30 14.44 3.36
CA VAL A 30 -8.77 14.83 4.69
C VAL A 30 -9.32 13.63 5.44
N GLU A 31 -8.99 13.52 6.72
CA GLU A 31 -9.48 12.48 7.61
C GLU A 31 -11.01 12.44 7.64
N GLY A 32 -11.56 11.23 7.52
CA GLY A 32 -13.01 10.98 7.46
C GLY A 32 -13.64 11.16 6.08
N GLU A 33 -12.91 11.69 5.09
CA GLU A 33 -13.41 11.93 3.74
C GLU A 33 -13.04 10.77 2.78
N SER A 34 -13.80 10.66 1.69
CA SER A 34 -13.59 9.66 0.64
C SER A 34 -13.12 10.28 -0.66
N TYR A 35 -12.21 9.60 -1.35
CA TYR A 35 -11.59 10.03 -2.60
C TYR A 35 -11.52 8.84 -3.56
N GLY A 36 -12.37 8.83 -4.58
CA GLY A 36 -12.57 7.67 -5.45
C GLY A 36 -13.02 6.45 -4.64
N ASP A 37 -12.27 5.37 -4.71
CA ASP A 37 -12.57 4.11 -4.01
C ASP A 37 -11.98 4.03 -2.59
N TRP A 38 -11.37 5.10 -2.08
CA TRP A 38 -10.67 5.14 -0.81
C TRP A 38 -11.31 6.06 0.21
N THR A 39 -11.24 5.71 1.48
CA THR A 39 -11.61 6.55 2.63
C THR A 39 -10.39 6.73 3.53
N VAL A 40 -10.13 7.96 3.97
CA VAL A 40 -9.10 8.25 4.96
C VAL A 40 -9.65 7.98 6.34
N ARG A 41 -9.15 6.94 6.99
CA ARG A 41 -9.58 6.59 8.36
C ARG A 41 -8.98 7.52 9.38
N TYR A 42 -7.65 7.74 9.29
CA TYR A 42 -6.91 8.73 10.09
C TYR A 42 -5.55 9.04 9.45
N THR A 43 -5.02 10.24 9.76
CA THR A 43 -3.77 10.75 9.20
C THR A 43 -2.58 10.66 10.15
N GLY A 44 -2.80 10.27 11.42
CA GLY A 44 -1.76 10.26 12.45
C GLY A 44 -1.19 11.64 12.76
N TYR A 45 -2.03 12.67 12.76
CA TYR A 45 -1.66 14.09 12.91
C TYR A 45 -0.73 14.64 11.80
N GLY A 46 -0.47 13.84 10.77
CA GLY A 46 0.35 14.18 9.61
C GLY A 46 -0.50 14.40 8.37
N GLN A 47 -0.12 13.75 7.27
CA GLN A 47 -0.82 13.93 5.99
C GLN A 47 -1.01 12.61 5.24
N VAL A 48 -2.06 12.60 4.44
CA VAL A 48 -2.33 11.61 3.38
C VAL A 48 -2.41 12.39 2.08
N THR A 49 -1.66 11.99 1.07
CA THR A 49 -1.64 12.65 -0.24
C THR A 49 -1.78 11.65 -1.38
N SER A 50 -2.27 12.11 -2.53
CA SER A 50 -2.34 11.29 -3.75
C SER A 50 -2.15 12.16 -5.00
N ASP A 51 -1.44 11.62 -5.98
CA ASP A 51 -1.32 12.16 -7.34
C ASP A 51 -2.28 11.48 -8.34
N GLY A 52 -3.19 10.63 -7.82
CA GLY A 52 -4.13 9.83 -8.62
C GLY A 52 -3.56 8.50 -9.11
N GLN A 53 -2.26 8.22 -8.92
CA GLN A 53 -1.60 6.96 -9.25
C GLN A 53 -0.94 6.32 -8.00
N SER A 54 -0.68 7.13 -7.00
CA SER A 54 -0.09 6.74 -5.72
C SER A 54 -0.89 7.30 -4.56
N ILE A 55 -0.74 6.66 -3.40
CA ILE A 55 -1.20 7.16 -2.09
C ILE A 55 0.02 7.17 -1.19
N THR A 56 0.30 8.33 -0.58
CA THR A 56 1.38 8.49 0.40
C THR A 56 0.78 8.76 1.77
N LEU A 57 1.19 7.96 2.75
CA LEU A 57 0.88 8.16 4.17
C LEU A 57 2.14 8.70 4.84
N GLU A 58 2.01 9.80 5.58
CA GLU A 58 3.09 10.42 6.34
C GLU A 58 2.53 10.93 7.67
N PRO A 59 2.41 10.05 8.69
CA PRO A 59 2.02 10.48 10.03
C PRO A 59 3.05 11.45 10.62
N GLN A 60 2.63 12.19 11.65
CA GLN A 60 3.54 13.09 12.37
C GLN A 60 4.62 12.26 13.06
N ALA A 61 5.88 12.67 12.91
CA ALA A 61 7.00 12.07 13.63
C ALA A 61 6.83 12.19 15.15
N THR A 62 7.28 11.18 15.89
CA THR A 62 7.35 11.21 17.35
C THR A 62 8.76 10.90 17.85
N ASP A 63 9.13 11.46 18.98
CA ASP A 63 10.33 11.15 19.77
C ASP A 63 9.99 10.50 21.13
N ASP A 64 8.71 10.24 21.38
CA ASP A 64 8.20 9.59 22.59
C ASP A 64 8.01 8.09 22.35
N ASP A 65 8.75 7.26 23.06
CA ASP A 65 8.68 5.79 22.98
C ASP A 65 7.29 5.22 23.33
N GLY A 66 6.49 5.96 24.07
CA GLY A 66 5.12 5.57 24.45
C GLY A 66 4.04 6.00 23.47
N THR A 67 4.41 6.76 22.43
CA THR A 67 3.47 7.31 21.43
C THR A 67 3.72 6.71 20.07
N THR A 68 2.67 6.34 19.36
CA THR A 68 2.71 5.89 17.97
C THR A 68 1.67 6.67 17.17
N HIS A 69 2.09 7.21 16.03
CA HIS A 69 1.18 7.88 15.11
C HIS A 69 0.94 6.98 13.90
N GLY A 70 -0.30 6.55 13.73
CA GLY A 70 -0.70 5.71 12.59
C GLY A 70 -1.37 6.52 11.48
N GLY A 71 -1.10 6.18 10.23
CA GLY A 71 -1.86 6.64 9.07
C GLY A 71 -2.57 5.46 8.42
N LEU A 72 -3.88 5.61 8.10
CA LEU A 72 -4.68 4.54 7.50
C LEU A 72 -5.64 5.10 6.46
N VAL A 73 -5.62 4.47 5.29
CA VAL A 73 -6.69 4.56 4.30
C VAL A 73 -7.20 3.16 3.97
N HIS A 74 -8.47 3.03 3.61
CA HIS A 74 -9.05 1.75 3.21
C HIS A 74 -10.04 1.92 2.06
N THR A 75 -10.29 0.84 1.31
CA THR A 75 -11.29 0.86 0.24
C THR A 75 -12.70 1.00 0.81
N ILE A 76 -13.60 1.66 0.04
CA ILE A 76 -15.02 1.75 0.39
C ILE A 76 -15.69 0.39 0.23
N GLY A 77 -15.30 -0.36 -0.83
CA GLY A 77 -15.83 -1.69 -1.11
C GLY A 77 -15.33 -2.74 -0.11
N GLN A 78 -16.19 -3.71 0.17
CA GLN A 78 -15.87 -4.86 1.00
C GLN A 78 -15.81 -6.12 0.15
N CYS A 79 -14.71 -6.84 0.24
CA CYS A 79 -14.49 -8.10 -0.44
C CYS A 79 -14.69 -9.26 0.53
N ARG A 80 -15.09 -10.41 -0.02
CA ARG A 80 -15.07 -11.68 0.68
C ARG A 80 -13.79 -12.44 0.29
N ASP A 81 -13.87 -13.32 -0.65
CA ASP A 81 -12.69 -13.97 -1.21
C ASP A 81 -12.01 -12.99 -2.16
N THR A 82 -10.72 -12.75 -2.00
CA THR A 82 -10.05 -11.67 -2.75
C THR A 82 -8.62 -12.01 -3.11
N GLU A 83 -8.28 -11.75 -4.37
CA GLU A 83 -6.90 -11.65 -4.83
C GLU A 83 -6.64 -10.18 -5.19
N PHE A 84 -5.60 -9.62 -4.66
CA PHE A 84 -5.20 -8.24 -4.97
C PHE A 84 -3.71 -8.05 -4.83
N SER A 85 -3.21 -6.97 -5.39
CA SER A 85 -1.81 -6.60 -5.18
C SER A 85 -1.60 -5.10 -5.17
N VAL A 86 -0.54 -4.68 -4.44
CA VAL A 86 -0.11 -3.29 -4.31
C VAL A 86 1.41 -3.24 -4.16
N THR A 87 2.03 -2.22 -4.73
CA THR A 87 3.45 -1.94 -4.52
C THR A 87 3.62 -1.03 -3.30
N VAL A 88 4.44 -1.47 -2.36
CA VAL A 88 4.75 -0.78 -1.10
C VAL A 88 6.17 -0.23 -1.14
N HIS A 89 6.32 1.06 -0.84
CA HIS A 89 7.62 1.73 -0.71
C HIS A 89 7.70 2.47 0.62
N THR A 90 8.36 1.90 1.61
CA THR A 90 8.71 2.64 2.83
C THR A 90 9.86 3.58 2.53
N GLU A 91 9.58 4.87 2.44
CA GLU A 91 10.56 5.90 2.06
C GLU A 91 11.46 6.27 3.25
N ALA A 92 10.87 6.39 4.45
CA ALA A 92 11.58 6.77 5.66
C ALA A 92 10.84 6.29 6.92
N GLN A 93 11.59 5.93 7.94
CA GLN A 93 11.09 5.80 9.32
C GLN A 93 11.22 7.16 10.00
N LEU A 94 10.16 7.64 10.62
CA LEU A 94 10.05 9.03 11.09
C LEU A 94 10.38 9.20 12.57
N ARG A 95 10.27 8.13 13.36
CA ARG A 95 10.65 8.14 14.78
C ARG A 95 12.12 8.47 14.96
N GLN A 96 12.43 9.25 15.97
CA GLN A 96 13.79 9.63 16.32
C GLN A 96 14.03 9.44 17.84
N PRO A 97 15.23 9.04 18.27
CA PRO A 97 16.40 8.71 17.42
C PRO A 97 16.36 7.28 16.86
N ASP A 98 15.63 6.36 17.50
CA ASP A 98 15.69 4.92 17.24
C ASP A 98 14.34 4.41 16.71
N PRO A 99 14.16 4.28 15.38
CA PRO A 99 12.94 3.76 14.82
C PRO A 99 12.75 2.27 15.12
N ASN A 100 11.50 1.87 15.31
CA ASN A 100 11.16 0.45 15.44
C ASN A 100 11.17 -0.24 14.08
N VAL A 101 11.48 -1.53 14.06
CA VAL A 101 11.56 -2.30 12.82
C VAL A 101 10.22 -2.48 12.10
N TRP A 102 9.10 -2.31 12.81
CA TRP A 102 7.74 -2.42 12.26
C TRP A 102 7.19 -1.08 11.76
N GLU A 103 7.91 0.02 11.90
CA GLU A 103 7.56 1.33 11.35
C GLU A 103 7.86 1.34 9.84
N VAL A 104 6.98 0.68 9.08
CA VAL A 104 7.07 0.42 7.64
C VAL A 104 5.66 0.48 7.03
N GLY A 105 5.56 0.25 5.74
CA GLY A 105 4.26 0.06 5.08
C GLY A 105 3.66 -1.31 5.40
N TRP A 106 2.37 -1.30 5.75
CA TRP A 106 1.56 -2.48 5.98
C TRP A 106 0.44 -2.54 4.97
N VAL A 107 0.14 -3.74 4.49
CA VAL A 107 -1.02 -4.00 3.64
C VAL A 107 -2.02 -4.79 4.46
N LEU A 108 -3.26 -4.27 4.54
CA LEU A 108 -4.34 -4.85 5.31
C LEU A 108 -5.38 -5.47 4.38
N TRP A 109 -6.06 -6.52 4.85
CA TRP A 109 -7.24 -7.07 4.18
C TRP A 109 -8.26 -7.54 5.21
N ASN A 110 -9.48 -7.72 4.75
CA ASN A 110 -10.65 -7.96 5.59
C ASN A 110 -10.72 -6.96 6.75
N PHE A 111 -10.41 -5.69 6.45
CA PHE A 111 -10.48 -4.61 7.42
C PHE A 111 -11.95 -4.26 7.68
N GLU A 112 -12.41 -4.51 8.89
CA GLU A 112 -13.74 -4.12 9.39
C GLU A 112 -13.64 -2.96 10.38
N SER A 113 -12.60 -2.92 11.18
CA SER A 113 -12.36 -1.91 12.21
C SER A 113 -10.89 -1.86 12.61
N ASP A 114 -10.52 -0.88 13.43
CA ASP A 114 -9.15 -0.72 13.95
C ASP A 114 -8.68 -1.91 14.82
N THR A 115 -9.58 -2.83 15.15
CA THR A 115 -9.30 -4.03 15.97
C THR A 115 -9.60 -5.34 15.24
N GLN A 116 -10.02 -5.29 13.96
CA GLN A 116 -10.42 -6.49 13.20
C GLN A 116 -9.93 -6.38 11.77
N PHE A 117 -8.78 -6.97 11.47
CA PHE A 117 -8.19 -7.07 10.15
C PHE A 117 -7.04 -8.09 10.12
N TYR A 118 -6.65 -8.53 8.95
CA TYR A 118 -5.37 -9.16 8.69
C TYR A 118 -4.38 -8.15 8.13
N ALA A 119 -3.09 -8.39 8.34
CA ALA A 119 -2.04 -7.53 7.83
C ALA A 119 -0.76 -8.30 7.47
N VAL A 120 -0.02 -7.79 6.50
CA VAL A 120 1.39 -8.10 6.26
C VAL A 120 2.24 -6.85 6.42
N ALA A 121 3.35 -6.99 7.16
CA ALA A 121 4.38 -5.97 7.30
C ALA A 121 5.72 -6.48 6.75
N LEU A 122 6.32 -5.69 5.84
CA LEU A 122 7.62 -6.00 5.24
C LEU A 122 8.71 -5.20 5.95
N LYS A 123 9.48 -5.88 6.83
CA LYS A 123 10.39 -5.23 7.78
C LYS A 123 11.87 -5.35 7.36
N PRO A 124 12.74 -4.40 7.73
CA PRO A 124 14.18 -4.49 7.49
C PRO A 124 14.83 -5.75 8.07
N ASN A 125 14.22 -6.36 9.07
CA ASN A 125 14.72 -7.59 9.73
C ASN A 125 13.94 -8.85 9.37
N GLY A 126 12.96 -8.80 8.45
CA GLY A 126 12.12 -9.93 8.06
C GLY A 126 10.71 -9.50 7.68
N TRP A 127 9.73 -10.30 8.03
CA TRP A 127 8.31 -10.04 7.71
C TRP A 127 7.40 -10.69 8.74
N GLU A 128 6.15 -10.24 8.77
CA GLU A 128 5.10 -10.83 9.59
C GLU A 128 3.76 -10.76 8.89
N ILE A 129 2.94 -11.81 9.09
CA ILE A 129 1.52 -11.84 8.79
C ILE A 129 0.81 -11.94 10.12
N SER A 130 -0.09 -11.01 10.38
CA SER A 130 -0.78 -10.90 11.66
C SER A 130 -2.27 -10.69 11.49
N LYS A 131 -2.99 -10.97 12.57
CA LYS A 131 -4.40 -10.69 12.74
C LYS A 131 -4.55 -9.73 13.91
N GLN A 132 -5.23 -8.60 13.70
CA GLN A 132 -5.69 -7.79 14.80
C GLN A 132 -6.97 -8.42 15.33
N ASP A 133 -6.93 -8.89 16.56
CA ASP A 133 -7.97 -9.75 17.16
C ASP A 133 -8.26 -9.26 18.60
N PRO A 134 -9.44 -8.65 18.83
CA PRO A 134 -9.77 -8.10 20.15
C PRO A 134 -9.93 -9.18 21.24
N ASP A 135 -10.14 -10.44 20.85
CA ASP A 135 -10.27 -11.56 21.79
C ASP A 135 -8.91 -12.19 22.15
N TYR A 136 -7.83 -11.76 21.49
CA TYR A 136 -6.47 -12.22 21.74
C TYR A 136 -5.73 -11.31 22.74
N THR A 137 -4.98 -11.89 23.66
CA THR A 137 -4.20 -11.11 24.63
C THR A 137 -3.15 -10.26 23.92
N GLY A 138 -3.24 -8.94 24.04
CA GLY A 138 -2.38 -7.97 23.35
C GLY A 138 -2.94 -7.52 21.99
N ASN A 139 -4.12 -7.99 21.61
CA ASN A 139 -4.90 -7.62 20.43
C ASN A 139 -4.24 -7.93 19.09
N GLN A 140 -2.97 -8.30 19.03
CA GLN A 140 -2.27 -8.70 17.80
C GLN A 140 -1.80 -10.14 17.93
N ARG A 141 -2.20 -10.96 16.97
CA ARG A 141 -1.84 -12.35 16.85
C ARG A 141 -1.00 -12.58 15.60
N PHE A 142 0.19 -13.09 15.76
CA PHE A 142 1.05 -13.46 14.64
C PHE A 142 0.62 -14.81 14.09
N LEU A 143 0.23 -14.84 12.81
CA LEU A 143 -0.16 -16.05 12.09
C LEU A 143 1.05 -16.72 11.44
N ALA A 144 1.97 -15.92 10.90
CA ALA A 144 3.27 -16.33 10.39
C ALA A 144 4.28 -15.21 10.49
N SER A 145 5.57 -15.55 10.58
CA SER A 145 6.65 -14.57 10.53
C SER A 145 7.96 -15.25 10.09
N GLY A 146 8.87 -14.48 9.54
CA GLY A 146 10.20 -14.93 9.13
C GLY A 146 11.23 -13.82 9.22
N ASP A 147 12.49 -14.20 9.43
CA ASP A 147 13.66 -13.32 9.39
C ASP A 147 14.32 -13.27 8.00
N THR A 148 13.78 -14.05 7.06
CA THR A 148 14.21 -14.16 5.65
C THR A 148 12.98 -14.39 4.77
N PRO A 149 12.84 -13.67 3.61
CA PRO A 149 13.69 -12.57 3.18
C PRO A 149 13.57 -11.34 4.08
N LYS A 150 14.54 -10.43 3.98
CA LYS A 150 14.52 -9.12 4.61
C LYS A 150 14.09 -8.07 3.60
N PHE A 151 13.41 -7.03 4.08
CA PHE A 151 12.87 -5.96 3.25
C PHE A 151 13.41 -4.59 3.68
N PRO A 152 14.66 -4.23 3.28
CA PRO A 152 15.21 -2.91 3.54
C PRO A 152 14.31 -1.80 3.00
N ILE A 153 14.15 -0.70 3.76
CA ILE A 153 13.43 0.49 3.30
C ILE A 153 14.11 1.13 2.09
N GLY A 154 13.39 2.00 1.37
CA GLY A 154 13.90 2.69 0.18
C GLY A 154 13.87 1.83 -1.08
N LYS A 155 13.00 0.81 -1.12
CA LYS A 155 12.77 -0.06 -2.29
C LYS A 155 11.29 -0.32 -2.46
N ASP A 156 10.90 -0.56 -3.70
CA ASP A 156 9.57 -1.03 -4.05
C ASP A 156 9.46 -2.54 -3.82
N TYR A 157 8.33 -2.97 -3.27
CA TYR A 157 7.98 -4.38 -3.08
C TYR A 157 6.54 -4.61 -3.51
N ARG A 158 6.31 -5.49 -4.48
CA ARG A 158 4.98 -5.88 -4.93
C ARG A 158 4.42 -6.93 -3.98
N VAL A 159 3.47 -6.55 -3.16
CA VAL A 159 2.72 -7.46 -2.28
C VAL A 159 1.52 -7.99 -3.04
N THR A 160 1.34 -9.32 -3.05
CA THR A 160 0.13 -9.99 -3.54
C THR A 160 -0.47 -10.78 -2.38
N VAL A 161 -1.77 -10.67 -2.21
CA VAL A 161 -2.55 -11.42 -1.22
C VAL A 161 -3.64 -12.17 -1.98
N ASP A 162 -3.70 -13.49 -1.78
CA ASP A 162 -4.82 -14.34 -2.19
C ASP A 162 -5.48 -14.87 -0.91
N HIS A 163 -6.73 -14.47 -0.66
CA HIS A 163 -7.50 -14.90 0.50
C HIS A 163 -8.78 -15.60 0.03
N ASN A 164 -8.91 -16.86 0.39
CA ASN A 164 -10.06 -17.69 0.07
C ASN A 164 -10.57 -18.40 1.34
N ASP A 165 -11.77 -18.05 1.78
CA ASP A 165 -12.42 -18.52 3.00
C ASP A 165 -11.59 -18.24 4.26
N ASN A 166 -10.81 -19.19 4.76
CA ASN A 166 -9.94 -19.03 5.94
C ASN A 166 -8.44 -19.24 5.62
N GLU A 167 -8.10 -19.46 4.36
CA GLU A 167 -6.74 -19.62 3.89
C GLU A 167 -6.28 -18.37 3.16
N MET A 168 -5.08 -17.94 3.46
CA MET A 168 -4.47 -16.77 2.84
C MET A 168 -3.02 -17.04 2.47
N THR A 169 -2.68 -16.73 1.22
CA THR A 169 -1.32 -16.77 0.69
C THR A 169 -0.82 -15.36 0.48
N VAL A 170 0.37 -15.08 0.97
CA VAL A 170 1.06 -13.79 0.77
C VAL A 170 2.33 -14.01 -0.01
N GLU A 171 2.46 -13.27 -1.12
CA GLU A 171 3.65 -13.23 -1.95
C GLU A 171 4.26 -11.83 -1.99
N VAL A 172 5.57 -11.76 -2.17
CA VAL A 172 6.28 -10.49 -2.44
C VAL A 172 7.20 -10.68 -3.63
N ASP A 173 7.04 -9.85 -4.66
CA ASP A 173 7.78 -9.92 -5.93
C ASP A 173 7.71 -11.33 -6.58
N GLY A 174 6.56 -12.02 -6.40
CA GLY A 174 6.31 -13.38 -6.90
C GLY A 174 6.97 -14.48 -6.06
N LEU A 175 7.55 -14.15 -4.90
CA LEU A 175 8.03 -15.13 -3.94
C LEU A 175 6.98 -15.32 -2.83
N GLU A 176 6.46 -16.53 -2.68
CA GLU A 176 5.58 -16.88 -1.56
C GLU A 176 6.33 -16.74 -0.23
N LEU A 177 5.80 -15.90 0.67
CA LEU A 177 6.28 -15.79 2.05
C LEU A 177 5.67 -16.89 2.91
N ALA A 178 4.36 -17.05 2.83
CA ALA A 178 3.64 -18.09 3.55
C ALA A 178 2.21 -18.26 3.00
N THR A 179 1.70 -19.48 3.17
CA THR A 179 0.26 -19.78 3.16
C THR A 179 -0.15 -20.11 4.59
N VAL A 180 -1.15 -19.43 5.12
CA VAL A 180 -1.66 -19.59 6.49
C VAL A 180 -3.15 -19.86 6.48
N THR A 181 -3.61 -20.69 7.44
CA THR A 181 -5.03 -20.97 7.64
C THR A 181 -5.44 -20.44 9.02
N ASP A 182 -6.34 -19.47 9.06
CA ASP A 182 -6.94 -19.03 10.32
C ASP A 182 -8.05 -19.99 10.75
N THR A 183 -7.83 -20.70 11.84
CA THR A 183 -8.79 -21.66 12.42
C THR A 183 -9.52 -21.11 13.63
N GLU A 184 -9.25 -19.83 13.98
CA GLU A 184 -9.82 -19.20 15.18
C GLU A 184 -10.58 -17.93 14.80
N THR A 185 -11.87 -18.08 14.52
CA THR A 185 -12.77 -16.97 14.17
C THR A 185 -12.27 -16.17 12.94
N PRO A 186 -12.10 -16.82 11.76
CA PRO A 186 -11.58 -16.13 10.57
C PRO A 186 -12.50 -14.98 10.13
N TYR A 187 -11.90 -13.87 9.70
CA TYR A 187 -12.63 -12.75 9.10
C TYR A 187 -12.98 -13.09 7.66
N GLN A 188 -14.25 -13.00 7.30
CA GLN A 188 -14.77 -13.48 6.02
C GLN A 188 -14.95 -12.39 4.97
N HIS A 189 -14.91 -11.12 5.37
CA HIS A 189 -15.09 -9.97 4.49
C HIS A 189 -14.46 -8.73 5.10
N GLY A 190 -14.32 -7.69 4.31
CA GLY A 190 -13.84 -6.40 4.74
C GLY A 190 -13.15 -5.63 3.62
N SER A 191 -12.66 -4.46 3.93
CA SER A 191 -11.95 -3.58 3.03
C SER A 191 -10.47 -3.98 2.91
N ILE A 192 -9.83 -3.51 1.83
CA ILE A 192 -8.38 -3.51 1.69
C ILE A 192 -7.87 -2.21 2.30
N GLY A 193 -6.84 -2.27 3.13
CA GLY A 193 -6.27 -1.12 3.80
C GLY A 193 -4.77 -0.93 3.52
N LEU A 194 -4.35 0.33 3.59
CA LEU A 194 -2.96 0.75 3.53
C LEU A 194 -2.65 1.46 4.84
N TYR A 195 -1.64 0.99 5.54
CA TYR A 195 -1.34 1.46 6.88
C TYR A 195 0.14 1.67 7.10
N THR A 196 0.47 2.56 7.99
CA THR A 196 1.83 2.74 8.52
C THR A 196 1.78 3.28 9.94
N GLU A 197 2.84 3.00 10.70
CA GLU A 197 3.14 3.62 11.99
C GLU A 197 4.46 4.37 11.88
N ASP A 198 4.47 5.66 12.27
CA ASP A 198 5.68 6.49 12.33
C ASP A 198 6.65 6.33 11.15
N ALA A 199 6.10 6.06 9.95
CA ALA A 199 6.88 5.98 8.71
C ALA A 199 6.18 6.70 7.56
N ARG A 200 6.99 7.25 6.64
CA ARG A 200 6.50 7.75 5.35
C ARG A 200 6.53 6.61 4.34
N VAL A 201 5.34 6.30 3.83
CA VAL A 201 5.13 5.17 2.92
C VAL A 201 4.33 5.60 1.71
N ARG A 202 4.79 5.23 0.54
CA ARG A 202 4.10 5.40 -0.73
C ARG A 202 3.60 4.04 -1.23
N PHE A 203 2.34 4.02 -1.66
CA PHE A 203 1.68 2.85 -2.25
C PHE A 203 1.31 3.15 -3.70
N THR A 204 1.59 2.20 -4.60
CA THR A 204 1.38 2.34 -6.05
C THR A 204 0.91 1.02 -6.69
N ASP A 205 0.66 1.05 -7.99
CA ASP A 205 0.37 -0.12 -8.82
C ASP A 205 -0.74 -0.99 -8.22
N PHE A 206 -1.86 -0.35 -7.91
CA PHE A 206 -3.02 -1.02 -7.33
C PHE A 206 -3.68 -1.95 -8.36
N ASP A 207 -3.76 -3.24 -8.04
CA ASP A 207 -4.58 -4.23 -8.73
C ASP A 207 -5.61 -4.75 -7.71
N LEU A 208 -6.78 -4.12 -7.70
CA LEU A 208 -7.80 -4.34 -6.69
C LEU A 208 -9.03 -4.99 -7.32
N PRO A 209 -9.68 -5.94 -6.63
CA PRO A 209 -10.91 -6.55 -7.10
C PRO A 209 -12.06 -5.53 -7.06
N ALA A 210 -13.05 -5.73 -7.92
CA ALA A 210 -14.31 -5.01 -7.85
C ALA A 210 -15.15 -5.57 -6.69
N CYS A 211 -15.01 -4.96 -5.50
CA CYS A 211 -15.75 -5.39 -4.32
C CYS A 211 -17.10 -4.68 -4.21
N ALA A 212 -18.03 -5.26 -3.45
CA ALA A 212 -19.34 -4.66 -3.21
C ALA A 212 -19.21 -3.40 -2.32
N THR A 213 -19.90 -2.33 -2.69
CA THR A 213 -20.04 -1.09 -1.91
C THR A 213 -21.31 -1.10 -1.07
#